data_4111ec590831531e9d76d89c6520c9d3
#
_entry.id   4111ec590831531e9d76d89c6520c9d3
#
_cell.length_a   1.000
_cell.length_b   1.000
_cell.length_c   1.000
_cell.angle_alpha   90.00
_cell.angle_beta   90.00
_cell.angle_gamma   90.00
#
_symmetry.space_group_name_H-M   'P 1'
#
loop_
_entity.id
_entity.type
_entity.pdbx_description
1 polymer ?
#
loop_
_entity_poly.entity_id
_entity_poly.type
_entity_poly.pdbx_seq_one_letter_code
_entity_poly.pdbx_strand_id
1 'polypeptide(L)'
;PPSIRHALNGANVIVNLSASDETTGKDIYREELVGGQSARLLCGYIYASAGDGESTQDVVYSAHNIIAENGRILKKAKRFANETVYSEIDVLRLNAERRRMTTFETRMDGYTEIPFALKIEETELTRYIDPMPFVPGSKTDRERRCDEILSIQAMGLKKRLEHTHCKSAVIGISGGLDSTLALLVTVRAFDLLGMDHKNIKAVTMPGFGTTDRTYDNAVSLIKCLNADFMEVSIRDAVNIHFRDIGQDPKVHDVTYENGQARERTQILMDIANKTGGMVIGTGDLSELALGWATYNGD
;
A
#
# COMPACT_ATOMS: atom_id res chain seq x y z
N PRO A 1 26.23 -0.83 -17.87
CA PRO A 1 25.94 -2.21 -18.31
C PRO A 1 25.03 -2.19 -19.54
N PRO A 2 25.23 -3.13 -20.51
CA PRO A 2 24.43 -3.16 -21.75
C PRO A 2 22.93 -3.27 -21.50
N SER A 3 22.51 -4.00 -20.47
CA SER A 3 21.11 -4.18 -20.08
C SER A 3 20.36 -2.88 -19.83
N ILE A 4 21.02 -1.81 -19.38
CA ILE A 4 20.39 -0.48 -19.22
C ILE A 4 19.90 0.02 -20.58
N ARG A 5 20.78 -0.04 -21.60
CA ARG A 5 20.42 0.41 -22.94
C ARG A 5 19.32 -0.45 -23.55
N HIS A 6 19.34 -1.77 -23.33
CA HIS A 6 18.26 -2.67 -23.78
C HIS A 6 16.90 -2.30 -23.15
N ALA A 7 16.86 -2.07 -21.83
CA ALA A 7 15.63 -1.71 -21.16
C ALA A 7 15.08 -0.34 -21.59
N LEU A 8 15.95 0.66 -21.77
CA LEU A 8 15.55 1.98 -22.28
C LEU A 8 15.05 1.91 -23.72
N ASN A 9 15.46 0.92 -24.50
CA ASN A 9 14.94 0.63 -25.86
C ASN A 9 13.73 -0.32 -25.86
N GLY A 10 13.09 -0.53 -24.70
CA GLY A 10 11.80 -1.24 -24.61
C GLY A 10 11.88 -2.69 -24.19
N ALA A 11 13.08 -3.28 -24.01
CA ALA A 11 13.20 -4.68 -23.61
C ALA A 11 12.56 -4.92 -22.23
N ASN A 12 11.54 -5.77 -22.17
CA ASN A 12 10.89 -6.20 -20.93
C ASN A 12 11.57 -7.42 -20.32
N VAL A 13 12.20 -8.24 -21.12
CA VAL A 13 12.95 -9.42 -20.70
C VAL A 13 14.38 -9.33 -21.25
N ILE A 14 15.34 -9.49 -20.38
CA ILE A 14 16.78 -9.48 -20.72
C ILE A 14 17.34 -10.85 -20.44
N VAL A 15 18.00 -11.43 -21.43
CA VAL A 15 18.71 -12.70 -21.31
C VAL A 15 20.21 -12.43 -21.30
N ASN A 16 20.89 -12.88 -20.28
CA ASN A 16 22.33 -12.74 -20.10
C ASN A 16 22.98 -14.12 -20.06
N LEU A 17 23.66 -14.46 -21.13
CA LEU A 17 24.51 -15.65 -21.21
C LEU A 17 25.87 -15.30 -20.60
N SER A 18 26.28 -15.99 -19.55
CA SER A 18 27.45 -15.62 -18.77
C SER A 18 28.34 -16.82 -18.46
N ALA A 19 29.62 -16.66 -18.70
CA ALA A 19 30.66 -17.57 -18.28
C ALA A 19 31.46 -16.94 -17.12
N SER A 20 30.76 -16.69 -16.01
CA SER A 20 31.38 -16.19 -14.78
C SER A 20 31.84 -17.35 -13.91
N ASP A 21 33.17 -17.46 -13.75
CA ASP A 21 33.80 -18.46 -12.87
C ASP A 21 33.26 -18.41 -11.45
N GLU A 22 33.31 -19.51 -10.74
CA GLU A 22 32.81 -19.59 -9.36
C GLU A 22 33.93 -19.36 -8.36
N THR A 23 33.64 -18.50 -7.35
CA THR A 23 34.51 -18.30 -6.19
C THR A 23 33.66 -18.32 -4.94
N THR A 24 34.25 -18.52 -3.76
CA THR A 24 33.54 -18.56 -2.48
C THR A 24 32.79 -17.26 -2.23
N GLY A 25 31.47 -17.37 -1.96
CA GLY A 25 30.60 -16.22 -1.69
C GLY A 25 30.08 -15.47 -2.93
N LYS A 26 30.50 -15.84 -4.14
CA LYS A 26 30.09 -15.18 -5.38
C LYS A 26 28.62 -15.44 -5.75
N ASP A 27 28.02 -16.47 -5.20
CA ASP A 27 26.61 -16.81 -5.37
C ASP A 27 25.70 -15.71 -4.81
N ILE A 28 25.98 -15.22 -3.60
CA ILE A 28 25.21 -14.13 -2.97
C ILE A 28 25.34 -12.86 -3.80
N TYR A 29 26.55 -12.48 -4.14
CA TYR A 29 26.82 -11.32 -5.00
C TYR A 29 26.09 -11.40 -6.35
N ARG A 30 26.06 -12.59 -6.97
CA ARG A 30 25.38 -12.82 -8.25
C ARG A 30 23.84 -12.66 -8.11
N GLU A 31 23.27 -13.20 -7.04
CA GLU A 31 21.84 -13.03 -6.75
C GLU A 31 21.48 -11.56 -6.55
N GLU A 32 22.25 -10.83 -5.75
CA GLU A 32 22.07 -9.39 -5.53
C GLU A 32 22.22 -8.58 -6.82
N LEU A 33 23.21 -8.91 -7.64
CA LEU A 33 23.46 -8.24 -8.91
C LEU A 33 22.30 -8.45 -9.90
N VAL A 34 21.84 -9.69 -10.07
CA VAL A 34 20.77 -10.05 -11.00
C VAL A 34 19.42 -9.48 -10.50
N GLY A 35 19.13 -9.65 -9.22
CA GLY A 35 17.92 -9.08 -8.60
C GLY A 35 17.93 -7.55 -8.66
N GLY A 36 19.01 -6.92 -8.25
CA GLY A 36 19.15 -5.46 -8.28
C GLY A 36 19.04 -4.88 -9.69
N GLN A 37 19.63 -5.55 -10.70
CA GLN A 37 19.54 -5.10 -12.09
C GLN A 37 18.11 -5.25 -12.63
N SER A 38 17.43 -6.35 -12.30
CA SER A 38 16.03 -6.57 -12.64
C SER A 38 15.11 -5.49 -12.05
N ALA A 39 15.33 -5.09 -10.79
CA ALA A 39 14.61 -4.02 -10.13
C ALA A 39 14.82 -2.65 -10.79
N ARG A 40 16.09 -2.28 -10.98
CA ARG A 40 16.46 -0.98 -11.58
C ARG A 40 15.91 -0.77 -12.97
N LEU A 41 15.79 -1.85 -13.74
CA LEU A 41 15.34 -1.83 -15.13
C LEU A 41 13.85 -2.17 -15.30
N LEU A 42 13.15 -2.51 -14.20
CA LEU A 42 11.77 -2.96 -14.25
C LEU A 42 11.58 -4.04 -15.33
N CYS A 43 12.36 -5.11 -15.25
CA CYS A 43 12.39 -6.16 -16.27
C CYS A 43 12.45 -7.55 -15.67
N GLY A 44 12.08 -8.55 -16.49
CA GLY A 44 12.50 -9.92 -16.31
C GLY A 44 13.98 -10.02 -16.67
N TYR A 45 14.76 -10.66 -15.81
CA TYR A 45 16.20 -10.87 -16.04
C TYR A 45 16.52 -12.35 -15.91
N ILE A 46 16.94 -12.95 -17.02
CA ILE A 46 17.31 -14.36 -17.11
C ILE A 46 18.83 -14.43 -17.19
N TYR A 47 19.46 -14.95 -16.16
CA TYR A 47 20.88 -15.18 -16.09
C TYR A 47 21.14 -16.66 -16.34
N ALA A 48 21.72 -16.99 -17.48
CA ALA A 48 22.13 -18.34 -17.86
C ALA A 48 23.63 -18.48 -17.67
N SER A 49 24.02 -19.26 -16.67
CA SER A 49 25.42 -19.45 -16.28
C SER A 49 26.02 -20.66 -16.92
N ALA A 50 27.31 -20.56 -17.35
CA ALA A 50 28.13 -21.70 -17.69
C ALA A 50 28.15 -22.74 -16.56
N GLY A 51 28.25 -23.99 -16.88
CA GLY A 51 28.20 -25.12 -15.96
C GLY A 51 29.32 -26.13 -16.12
N ASP A 52 29.05 -27.33 -15.68
CA ASP A 52 29.99 -28.44 -15.79
C ASP A 52 30.34 -28.73 -17.28
N GLY A 53 31.60 -28.97 -17.56
CA GLY A 53 32.10 -29.22 -18.91
C GLY A 53 32.46 -27.99 -19.73
N GLU A 54 32.20 -26.77 -19.23
CA GLU A 54 32.55 -25.51 -19.94
C GLU A 54 34.03 -25.14 -19.81
N SER A 55 34.75 -25.74 -18.89
CA SER A 55 36.20 -25.53 -18.71
C SER A 55 36.92 -26.81 -18.35
N THR A 56 38.12 -26.95 -18.90
CA THR A 56 39.09 -28.02 -18.57
C THR A 56 40.37 -27.46 -17.90
N GLN A 57 40.33 -26.18 -17.49
CA GLN A 57 41.44 -25.47 -16.84
C GLN A 57 41.12 -25.13 -15.37
N ASP A 58 41.78 -24.13 -14.85
CA ASP A 58 41.78 -23.75 -13.42
C ASP A 58 40.47 -23.09 -12.94
N VAL A 59 39.55 -22.75 -13.87
CA VAL A 59 38.26 -22.12 -13.54
C VAL A 59 37.15 -23.15 -13.45
N VAL A 60 36.25 -22.93 -12.51
CA VAL A 60 35.05 -23.76 -12.31
C VAL A 60 33.81 -22.93 -12.52
N TYR A 61 32.80 -23.50 -13.18
CA TYR A 61 31.49 -22.90 -13.38
C TYR A 61 30.42 -23.67 -12.62
N SER A 62 29.48 -22.96 -12.08
CA SER A 62 28.50 -23.54 -11.13
C SER A 62 27.11 -23.82 -11.72
N ALA A 63 26.85 -23.46 -12.96
CA ALA A 63 25.51 -23.51 -13.56
C ALA A 63 24.45 -22.78 -12.70
N HIS A 64 24.83 -21.69 -12.02
CA HIS A 64 23.92 -20.94 -11.16
C HIS A 64 22.97 -20.09 -12.00
N ASN A 65 22.01 -20.73 -12.67
CA ASN A 65 20.99 -20.09 -13.46
C ASN A 65 19.98 -19.35 -12.55
N ILE A 66 19.61 -18.13 -12.92
CA ILE A 66 18.71 -17.28 -12.11
C ILE A 66 17.68 -16.62 -13.01
N ILE A 67 16.43 -16.64 -12.59
CA ILE A 67 15.33 -15.90 -13.19
C ILE A 67 14.82 -14.88 -12.16
N ALA A 68 14.88 -13.61 -12.50
CA ALA A 68 14.41 -12.51 -11.64
C ALA A 68 13.39 -11.63 -12.36
N GLU A 69 12.48 -11.03 -11.61
CA GLU A 69 11.48 -10.08 -12.07
C GLU A 69 11.34 -8.93 -11.08
N ASN A 70 11.59 -7.72 -11.53
CA ASN A 70 11.44 -6.50 -10.70
C ASN A 70 12.02 -6.64 -9.29
N GLY A 71 13.26 -7.14 -9.18
CA GLY A 71 13.98 -7.29 -7.92
C GLY A 71 13.75 -8.62 -7.18
N ARG A 72 12.74 -9.37 -7.55
CA ARG A 72 12.46 -10.66 -6.93
C ARG A 72 13.09 -11.80 -7.70
N ILE A 73 13.86 -12.66 -7.02
CA ILE A 73 14.29 -13.93 -7.58
C ILE A 73 13.09 -14.87 -7.65
N LEU A 74 12.66 -15.22 -8.85
CA LEU A 74 11.55 -16.14 -9.08
C LEU A 74 11.99 -17.60 -8.97
N LYS A 75 13.15 -17.91 -9.57
CA LYS A 75 13.70 -19.26 -9.55
C LYS A 75 15.23 -19.19 -9.68
N LYS A 76 15.91 -20.13 -9.05
CA LYS A 76 17.33 -20.32 -9.20
C LYS A 76 17.69 -21.80 -9.23
N ALA A 77 18.70 -22.15 -10.01
CA ALA A 77 19.24 -23.50 -10.08
C ALA A 77 20.09 -23.81 -8.84
N LYS A 78 20.13 -25.08 -8.47
CA LYS A 78 21.12 -25.56 -7.50
C LYS A 78 22.49 -25.51 -8.14
N ARG A 79 23.45 -24.85 -7.47
CA ARG A 79 24.83 -24.77 -7.96
C ARG A 79 25.43 -26.16 -8.15
N PHE A 80 26.20 -26.32 -9.20
CA PHE A 80 26.93 -27.54 -9.59
C PHE A 80 26.01 -28.72 -9.96
N ALA A 81 24.73 -28.46 -10.30
CA ALA A 81 23.78 -29.51 -10.64
C ALA A 81 23.39 -29.54 -12.13
N ASN A 82 23.81 -28.56 -12.94
CA ASN A 82 23.45 -28.43 -14.37
C ASN A 82 21.93 -28.57 -14.64
N GLU A 83 21.09 -28.09 -13.76
CA GLU A 83 19.63 -28.20 -13.90
C GLU A 83 19.03 -27.05 -14.74
N THR A 84 17.98 -27.35 -15.45
CA THR A 84 17.14 -26.35 -16.12
C THR A 84 16.07 -25.84 -15.16
N VAL A 85 15.90 -24.53 -15.12
CA VAL A 85 14.88 -23.87 -14.30
C VAL A 85 13.88 -23.13 -15.16
N TYR A 86 12.62 -23.13 -14.73
CA TYR A 86 11.51 -22.50 -15.41
C TYR A 86 10.78 -21.56 -14.46
N SER A 87 10.26 -20.46 -15.00
CA SER A 87 9.33 -19.57 -14.29
C SER A 87 8.57 -18.72 -15.31
N GLU A 88 7.50 -18.10 -14.85
CA GLU A 88 6.67 -17.18 -15.63
C GLU A 88 7.03 -15.73 -15.26
N ILE A 89 7.14 -14.84 -16.26
CA ILE A 89 7.41 -13.42 -16.09
C ILE A 89 6.15 -12.64 -16.48
N ASP A 90 5.66 -11.78 -15.59
CA ASP A 90 4.48 -10.94 -15.82
C ASP A 90 4.88 -9.63 -16.55
N VAL A 91 4.94 -9.72 -17.88
CA VAL A 91 5.32 -8.59 -18.75
C VAL A 91 4.31 -7.44 -18.66
N LEU A 92 3.02 -7.73 -18.45
CA LEU A 92 2.00 -6.67 -18.33
C LEU A 92 2.20 -5.86 -17.06
N ARG A 93 2.51 -6.51 -15.96
CA ARG A 93 2.85 -5.83 -14.70
C ARG A 93 4.12 -4.98 -14.84
N LEU A 94 5.17 -5.51 -15.46
CA LEU A 94 6.40 -4.74 -15.71
C LEU A 94 6.13 -3.47 -16.54
N ASN A 95 5.29 -3.56 -17.56
CA ASN A 95 4.86 -2.42 -18.36
C ASN A 95 4.03 -1.41 -17.55
N ALA A 96 3.16 -1.89 -16.66
CA ALA A 96 2.39 -1.03 -15.78
C ALA A 96 3.29 -0.25 -14.81
N GLU A 97 4.28 -0.91 -14.21
CA GLU A 97 5.25 -0.27 -13.32
C GLU A 97 6.11 0.77 -14.06
N ARG A 98 6.58 0.47 -15.28
CA ARG A 98 7.31 1.44 -16.10
C ARG A 98 6.50 2.69 -16.39
N ARG A 99 5.21 2.54 -16.73
CA ARG A 99 4.32 3.69 -17.00
C ARG A 99 4.08 4.58 -15.78
N ARG A 100 4.14 4.02 -14.57
CA ARG A 100 4.02 4.78 -13.33
C ARG A 100 5.29 5.55 -12.98
N MET A 101 6.44 5.09 -13.45
CA MET A 101 7.73 5.68 -13.13
C MET A 101 8.07 6.80 -14.10
N THR A 102 7.84 8.04 -13.71
CA THR A 102 8.07 9.23 -14.54
C THR A 102 9.53 9.48 -14.90
N THR A 103 10.47 8.85 -14.19
CA THR A 103 11.92 8.93 -14.44
C THR A 103 12.45 7.82 -15.35
N PHE A 104 11.58 6.90 -15.81
CA PHE A 104 11.95 5.85 -16.74
C PHE A 104 11.74 6.35 -18.17
N GLU A 105 12.81 6.82 -18.80
CA GLU A 105 12.78 7.25 -20.19
C GLU A 105 12.81 6.06 -21.14
N THR A 106 12.03 6.12 -22.21
CA THR A 106 12.08 5.16 -23.32
C THR A 106 12.76 5.83 -24.52
N ARG A 107 13.74 5.15 -25.08
CA ARG A 107 14.48 5.60 -26.27
C ARG A 107 14.43 4.51 -27.32
N MET A 108 14.17 4.88 -28.57
CA MET A 108 14.10 3.93 -29.70
C MET A 108 15.24 4.25 -30.68
N ASP A 109 16.48 4.05 -30.24
CA ASP A 109 17.66 4.38 -31.04
C ASP A 109 18.66 3.23 -31.14
N GLY A 110 19.15 2.97 -32.34
CA GLY A 110 20.27 2.06 -32.59
C GLY A 110 19.96 0.57 -32.37
N TYR A 111 18.68 0.17 -32.46
CA TYR A 111 18.24 -1.22 -32.41
C TYR A 111 17.49 -1.59 -33.67
N THR A 112 17.69 -2.82 -34.13
CA THR A 112 16.90 -3.43 -35.18
C THR A 112 15.86 -4.34 -34.53
N GLU A 113 14.59 -4.10 -34.83
CA GLU A 113 13.50 -4.95 -34.37
C GLU A 113 13.38 -6.17 -35.29
N ILE A 114 13.33 -7.35 -34.69
CA ILE A 114 13.08 -8.61 -35.39
C ILE A 114 11.73 -9.13 -34.90
N PRO A 115 10.66 -8.93 -35.65
CA PRO A 115 9.33 -9.39 -35.24
C PRO A 115 9.27 -10.92 -35.29
N PHE A 116 8.64 -11.51 -34.29
CA PHE A 116 8.27 -12.92 -34.27
C PHE A 116 6.92 -13.08 -33.59
N ALA A 117 6.23 -14.16 -33.89
CA ALA A 117 4.95 -14.50 -33.26
C ALA A 117 5.08 -15.83 -32.51
N LEU A 118 4.57 -15.87 -31.31
CA LEU A 118 4.37 -17.11 -30.55
C LEU A 118 2.88 -17.43 -30.52
N LYS A 119 2.54 -18.71 -30.58
CA LYS A 119 1.17 -19.15 -30.33
C LYS A 119 0.82 -18.85 -28.88
N ILE A 120 -0.28 -18.16 -28.68
CA ILE A 120 -0.83 -17.95 -27.32
C ILE A 120 -1.54 -19.23 -26.95
N GLU A 121 -1.10 -19.84 -25.85
CA GLU A 121 -1.68 -21.06 -25.27
C GLU A 121 -2.04 -20.78 -23.82
N GLU A 122 -3.13 -21.40 -23.36
CA GLU A 122 -3.45 -21.40 -21.94
C GLU A 122 -2.35 -22.15 -21.19
N THR A 123 -1.74 -21.48 -20.20
CA THR A 123 -0.60 -22.01 -19.47
C THR A 123 -0.94 -22.02 -17.98
N GLU A 124 -0.74 -23.17 -17.35
CA GLU A 124 -0.85 -23.27 -15.90
C GLU A 124 0.33 -22.51 -15.24
N LEU A 125 0.00 -21.60 -14.33
CA LEU A 125 1.02 -20.83 -13.61
C LEU A 125 1.66 -21.70 -12.51
N THR A 126 2.98 -21.85 -12.58
CA THR A 126 3.76 -22.62 -11.59
C THR A 126 4.42 -21.73 -10.55
N ARG A 127 4.50 -20.42 -10.79
CA ARG A 127 5.06 -19.46 -9.83
C ARG A 127 4.13 -19.26 -8.63
N TYR A 128 4.72 -19.11 -7.45
CA TYR A 128 3.96 -18.74 -6.26
C TYR A 128 3.42 -17.32 -6.37
N ILE A 129 2.09 -17.20 -6.26
CA ILE A 129 1.39 -15.92 -6.14
C ILE A 129 0.87 -15.84 -4.71
N ASP A 130 1.30 -14.78 -3.99
CA ASP A 130 0.87 -14.58 -2.61
C ASP A 130 -0.63 -14.20 -2.59
N PRO A 131 -1.51 -15.01 -1.97
CA PRO A 131 -2.93 -14.71 -1.85
C PRO A 131 -3.21 -13.55 -0.86
N MET A 132 -2.22 -13.21 -0.02
CA MET A 132 -2.33 -12.13 0.98
C MET A 132 -1.16 -11.14 0.86
N PRO A 133 -1.03 -10.42 -0.27
CA PRO A 133 0.17 -9.62 -0.57
C PRO A 133 0.39 -8.45 0.40
N PHE A 134 -0.64 -8.04 1.14
CA PHE A 134 -0.57 -6.94 2.10
C PHE A 134 -0.28 -7.38 3.53
N VAL A 135 -0.40 -8.67 3.84
CA VAL A 135 -0.21 -9.21 5.18
C VAL A 135 1.02 -10.12 5.22
N PRO A 136 2.14 -9.69 5.79
CA PRO A 136 3.33 -10.55 5.90
C PRO A 136 3.06 -11.83 6.69
N GLY A 137 3.57 -12.96 6.20
CA GLY A 137 3.41 -14.26 6.86
C GLY A 137 4.14 -14.36 8.19
N SER A 138 5.31 -13.72 8.32
CA SER A 138 6.06 -13.73 9.57
C SER A 138 5.55 -12.68 10.55
N LYS A 139 5.56 -13.01 11.84
CA LYS A 139 5.17 -12.07 12.91
C LYS A 139 6.09 -10.83 12.94
N THR A 140 7.39 -11.02 12.84
CA THR A 140 8.39 -9.95 12.86
C THR A 140 8.22 -8.97 11.70
N ASP A 141 8.00 -9.48 10.48
CA ASP A 141 7.75 -8.63 9.32
C ASP A 141 6.44 -7.88 9.43
N ARG A 142 5.42 -8.50 10.01
CA ARG A 142 4.12 -7.87 10.25
C ARG A 142 4.24 -6.74 11.26
N GLU A 143 4.91 -6.94 12.39
CA GLU A 143 5.15 -5.91 13.40
C GLU A 143 5.91 -4.72 12.82
N ARG A 144 7.00 -4.99 12.09
CA ARG A 144 7.78 -3.96 11.39
C ARG A 144 6.92 -3.18 10.40
N ARG A 145 6.10 -3.85 9.59
CA ARG A 145 5.23 -3.21 8.61
C ARG A 145 4.13 -2.38 9.26
N CYS A 146 3.52 -2.87 10.34
CA CYS A 146 2.53 -2.11 11.09
C CYS A 146 3.12 -0.81 11.68
N ASP A 147 4.31 -0.89 12.27
CA ASP A 147 4.99 0.31 12.79
C ASP A 147 5.38 1.29 11.69
N GLU A 148 5.82 0.80 10.55
CA GLU A 148 6.11 1.61 9.36
C GLU A 148 4.85 2.34 8.85
N ILE A 149 3.71 1.64 8.72
CA ILE A 149 2.44 2.22 8.28
C ILE A 149 1.99 3.32 9.25
N LEU A 150 1.97 3.04 10.56
CA LEU A 150 1.61 4.04 11.57
C LEU A 150 2.55 5.25 11.53
N SER A 151 3.85 5.02 11.33
CA SER A 151 4.85 6.09 11.25
C SER A 151 4.63 6.97 10.02
N ILE A 152 4.39 6.38 8.84
CA ILE A 152 4.12 7.13 7.60
C ILE A 152 2.88 8.01 7.76
N GLN A 153 1.79 7.44 8.28
CA GLN A 153 0.54 8.17 8.49
C GLN A 153 0.70 9.29 9.53
N ALA A 154 1.33 8.99 10.67
CA ALA A 154 1.55 9.98 11.73
C ALA A 154 2.46 11.13 11.29
N MET A 155 3.51 10.86 10.52
CA MET A 155 4.39 11.89 9.98
C MET A 155 3.67 12.79 8.96
N GLY A 156 2.82 12.21 8.12
CA GLY A 156 1.98 12.96 7.19
C GLY A 156 1.02 13.89 7.92
N LEU A 157 0.31 13.39 8.92
CA LEU A 157 -0.61 14.16 9.75
C LEU A 157 0.12 15.24 10.58
N LYS A 158 1.25 14.86 11.22
CA LYS A 158 2.12 15.81 11.93
C LYS A 158 2.44 17.01 11.07
N LYS A 159 2.90 16.78 9.83
CA LYS A 159 3.27 17.87 8.92
C LYS A 159 2.09 18.76 8.55
N ARG A 160 0.90 18.19 8.38
CA ARG A 160 -0.33 18.95 8.15
C ARG A 160 -0.67 19.86 9.31
N LEU A 161 -0.74 19.31 10.53
CA LEU A 161 -1.04 20.06 11.75
C LEU A 161 -0.05 21.20 11.98
N GLU A 162 1.24 20.92 11.82
CA GLU A 162 2.32 21.91 11.94
C GLU A 162 2.18 23.03 10.91
N HIS A 163 1.95 22.69 9.63
CA HIS A 163 1.85 23.65 8.55
C HIS A 163 0.62 24.56 8.66
N THR A 164 -0.51 24.02 9.09
CA THR A 164 -1.77 24.75 9.24
C THR A 164 -1.89 25.45 10.59
N HIS A 165 -0.91 25.25 11.49
CA HIS A 165 -0.92 25.78 12.87
C HIS A 165 -2.18 25.41 13.65
N CYS A 166 -2.76 24.25 13.37
CA CYS A 166 -3.93 23.75 14.07
C CYS A 166 -3.64 23.51 15.55
N LYS A 167 -4.57 23.96 16.40
CA LYS A 167 -4.49 23.81 17.86
C LYS A 167 -5.12 22.51 18.35
N SER A 168 -5.99 21.91 17.56
CA SER A 168 -6.72 20.70 17.88
C SER A 168 -6.89 19.81 16.65
N ALA A 169 -7.22 18.54 16.88
CA ALA A 169 -7.70 17.60 15.89
C ALA A 169 -9.11 17.11 16.29
N VAL A 170 -10.03 17.03 15.36
CA VAL A 170 -11.41 16.60 15.62
C VAL A 170 -11.66 15.32 14.84
N ILE A 171 -12.14 14.28 15.51
CA ILE A 171 -12.36 12.95 14.91
C ILE A 171 -13.72 12.42 15.32
N GLY A 172 -14.50 11.95 14.35
CA GLY A 172 -15.70 11.16 14.61
C GLY A 172 -15.33 9.73 14.99
N ILE A 173 -15.71 9.26 16.16
CA ILE A 173 -15.39 7.92 16.64
C ILE A 173 -16.66 7.07 16.66
N SER A 174 -16.74 6.15 15.69
CA SER A 174 -17.86 5.20 15.57
C SER A 174 -17.67 3.94 16.42
N GLY A 175 -16.45 3.64 16.87
CA GLY A 175 -16.06 2.37 17.48
C GLY A 175 -15.69 1.28 16.47
N GLY A 176 -15.65 1.59 15.18
CA GLY A 176 -15.11 0.74 14.10
C GLY A 176 -13.60 0.84 13.97
N LEU A 177 -13.03 -0.02 13.11
CA LEU A 177 -11.56 -0.11 12.92
C LEU A 177 -10.97 1.17 12.34
N ASP A 178 -11.64 1.80 11.37
CA ASP A 178 -11.13 2.97 10.65
C ASP A 178 -10.98 4.17 11.58
N SER A 179 -12.03 4.48 12.35
CA SER A 179 -11.98 5.55 13.35
C SER A 179 -11.00 5.25 14.49
N THR A 180 -10.82 3.97 14.84
CA THR A 180 -9.80 3.54 15.80
C THR A 180 -8.40 3.80 15.27
N LEU A 181 -8.10 3.40 14.02
CA LEU A 181 -6.81 3.66 13.39
C LEU A 181 -6.53 5.15 13.27
N ALA A 182 -7.51 5.94 12.80
CA ALA A 182 -7.37 7.40 12.68
C ALA A 182 -7.05 8.05 14.03
N LEU A 183 -7.68 7.60 15.13
CA LEU A 183 -7.39 8.09 16.47
C LEU A 183 -5.97 7.73 16.93
N LEU A 184 -5.52 6.50 16.71
CA LEU A 184 -4.15 6.05 17.05
C LEU A 184 -3.08 6.83 16.27
N VAL A 185 -3.30 7.06 14.98
CA VAL A 185 -2.42 7.89 14.13
C VAL A 185 -2.37 9.32 14.64
N THR A 186 -3.51 9.88 15.06
CA THR A 186 -3.59 11.24 15.58
C THR A 186 -2.86 11.37 16.90
N VAL A 187 -3.04 10.43 17.82
CA VAL A 187 -2.29 10.39 19.10
C VAL A 187 -0.79 10.36 18.83
N ARG A 188 -0.32 9.47 17.96
CA ARG A 188 1.11 9.40 17.60
C ARG A 188 1.62 10.69 16.96
N ALA A 189 0.82 11.38 16.13
CA ALA A 189 1.20 12.67 15.57
C ALA A 189 1.30 13.75 16.65
N PHE A 190 0.39 13.75 17.64
CA PHE A 190 0.43 14.66 18.78
C PHE A 190 1.63 14.43 19.68
N ASP A 191 1.99 13.16 19.94
CA ASP A 191 3.23 12.81 20.64
C ASP A 191 4.46 13.38 19.95
N LEU A 192 4.54 13.23 18.63
CA LEU A 192 5.65 13.78 17.81
C LEU A 192 5.71 15.30 17.78
N LEU A 193 4.59 15.99 18.05
CA LEU A 193 4.51 17.46 18.13
C LEU A 193 4.66 17.97 19.57
N GLY A 194 4.66 17.11 20.58
CA GLY A 194 4.62 17.48 21.97
C GLY A 194 3.30 18.19 22.37
N MET A 195 2.21 17.87 21.68
CA MET A 195 0.88 18.42 21.95
C MET A 195 0.12 17.56 22.96
N ASP A 196 -0.68 18.21 23.82
CA ASP A 196 -1.53 17.51 24.79
C ASP A 196 -2.67 16.78 24.06
N HIS A 197 -2.88 15.51 24.41
CA HIS A 197 -3.97 14.67 23.88
C HIS A 197 -5.36 15.24 24.20
N LYS A 198 -5.52 16.11 25.19
CA LYS A 198 -6.77 16.86 25.45
C LYS A 198 -7.16 17.80 24.31
N ASN A 199 -6.25 18.08 23.40
CA ASN A 199 -6.55 18.81 22.17
C ASN A 199 -7.05 17.90 21.03
N ILE A 200 -7.12 16.59 21.24
CA ILE A 200 -7.80 15.65 20.34
C ILE A 200 -9.25 15.57 20.76
N LYS A 201 -10.16 16.17 19.98
CA LYS A 201 -11.61 16.15 20.20
C LYS A 201 -12.19 14.90 19.56
N ALA A 202 -12.36 13.86 20.36
CA ALA A 202 -12.89 12.57 19.93
C ALA A 202 -14.42 12.58 20.13
N VAL A 203 -15.15 12.70 19.03
CA VAL A 203 -16.58 12.95 19.04
C VAL A 203 -17.36 11.68 18.70
N THR A 204 -18.20 11.22 19.62
CA THR A 204 -19.18 10.15 19.37
C THR A 204 -20.52 10.77 19.06
N MET A 205 -21.12 10.35 17.94
CA MET A 205 -22.34 10.93 17.44
C MET A 205 -23.40 9.83 17.26
N PRO A 206 -24.07 9.39 18.35
CA PRO A 206 -25.07 8.35 18.27
C PRO A 206 -26.27 8.78 17.42
N GLY A 207 -26.59 7.94 16.43
CA GLY A 207 -27.71 8.06 15.52
C GLY A 207 -28.75 6.94 15.76
N PHE A 208 -29.49 6.58 14.70
CA PHE A 208 -30.54 5.57 14.78
C PHE A 208 -30.03 4.13 14.78
N GLY A 209 -28.79 3.86 14.26
CA GLY A 209 -28.21 2.54 14.14
C GLY A 209 -27.04 2.24 15.09
N THR A 210 -26.76 3.10 16.07
CA THR A 210 -25.63 2.90 16.99
C THR A 210 -25.94 1.77 17.99
N THR A 211 -25.01 0.78 18.10
CA THR A 211 -25.11 -0.32 19.07
C THR A 211 -24.33 -0.02 20.34
N ASP A 212 -24.77 -0.56 21.48
CA ASP A 212 -24.12 -0.37 22.79
C ASP A 212 -22.64 -0.82 22.75
N ARG A 213 -22.36 -1.94 22.10
CA ARG A 213 -20.98 -2.49 22.00
C ARG A 213 -20.02 -1.54 21.28
N THR A 214 -20.42 -0.95 20.16
CA THR A 214 -19.54 -0.02 19.41
C THR A 214 -19.35 1.28 20.17
N TYR A 215 -20.39 1.73 20.88
CA TYR A 215 -20.32 2.89 21.76
C TYR A 215 -19.31 2.66 22.91
N ASP A 216 -19.44 1.55 23.64
CA ASP A 216 -18.55 1.24 24.77
C ASP A 216 -17.09 1.12 24.35
N ASN A 217 -16.83 0.52 23.17
CA ASN A 217 -15.48 0.43 22.60
C ASN A 217 -14.93 1.82 22.32
N ALA A 218 -15.71 2.71 21.69
CA ALA A 218 -15.31 4.08 21.41
C ALA A 218 -14.94 4.85 22.68
N VAL A 219 -15.81 4.84 23.67
CA VAL A 219 -15.60 5.53 24.96
C VAL A 219 -14.38 5.01 25.70
N SER A 220 -14.22 3.68 25.76
CA SER A 220 -13.09 3.05 26.43
C SER A 220 -11.77 3.42 25.77
N LEU A 221 -11.70 3.38 24.44
CA LEU A 221 -10.53 3.76 23.68
C LEU A 221 -10.13 5.22 23.89
N ILE A 222 -11.09 6.13 23.78
CA ILE A 222 -10.85 7.58 23.98
C ILE A 222 -10.27 7.86 25.37
N LYS A 223 -10.85 7.24 26.40
CA LYS A 223 -10.36 7.37 27.79
C LYS A 223 -8.96 6.81 27.98
N CYS A 224 -8.68 5.62 27.42
CA CYS A 224 -7.34 5.01 27.48
C CYS A 224 -6.26 5.88 26.86
N LEU A 225 -6.59 6.61 25.78
CA LEU A 225 -5.67 7.50 25.07
C LEU A 225 -5.63 8.92 25.64
N ASN A 226 -6.38 9.19 26.72
CA ASN A 226 -6.48 10.50 27.36
C ASN A 226 -6.93 11.64 26.41
N ALA A 227 -7.66 11.32 25.34
CA ALA A 227 -8.25 12.30 24.45
C ALA A 227 -9.48 12.98 25.10
N ASP A 228 -9.92 14.09 24.55
CA ASP A 228 -11.11 14.80 25.00
C ASP A 228 -12.36 14.16 24.42
N PHE A 229 -13.17 13.53 25.28
CA PHE A 229 -14.39 12.86 24.90
C PHE A 229 -15.54 13.84 24.75
N MET A 230 -16.20 13.81 23.60
CA MET A 230 -17.45 14.57 23.37
C MET A 230 -18.52 13.63 22.83
N GLU A 231 -19.74 13.82 23.31
CA GLU A 231 -20.92 13.13 22.79
C GLU A 231 -21.93 14.14 22.25
N VAL A 232 -22.34 13.97 21.00
CA VAL A 232 -23.34 14.82 20.33
C VAL A 232 -24.35 13.93 19.63
N SER A 233 -25.57 13.88 20.14
CA SER A 233 -26.66 13.15 19.47
C SER A 233 -27.10 13.88 18.20
N ILE A 234 -27.15 13.18 17.08
CA ILE A 234 -27.63 13.73 15.80
C ILE A 234 -29.13 13.57 15.59
N ARG A 235 -29.84 12.85 16.49
CA ARG A 235 -31.22 12.40 16.26
C ARG A 235 -32.20 13.56 16.06
N ASP A 236 -32.12 14.59 16.88
CA ASP A 236 -33.07 15.69 16.81
C ASP A 236 -32.83 16.55 15.55
N ALA A 237 -31.60 16.86 15.22
CA ALA A 237 -31.25 17.60 14.02
C ALA A 237 -31.68 16.86 12.75
N VAL A 238 -31.35 15.57 12.65
CA VAL A 238 -31.78 14.72 11.52
C VAL A 238 -33.31 14.61 11.41
N ASN A 239 -34.04 14.48 12.51
CA ASN A 239 -35.51 14.46 12.50
C ASN A 239 -36.11 15.78 12.00
N ILE A 240 -35.53 16.91 12.39
CA ILE A 240 -35.94 18.22 11.89
C ILE A 240 -35.67 18.30 10.38
N HIS A 241 -34.48 17.91 9.94
CA HIS A 241 -34.12 17.89 8.54
C HIS A 241 -35.06 17.00 7.70
N PHE A 242 -35.32 15.77 8.15
CA PHE A 242 -36.24 14.86 7.47
C PHE A 242 -37.66 15.43 7.36
N ARG A 243 -38.16 16.04 8.41
CA ARG A 243 -39.47 16.74 8.38
C ARG A 243 -39.49 17.86 7.34
N ASP A 244 -38.43 18.67 7.29
CA ASP A 244 -38.36 19.84 6.41
C ASP A 244 -38.27 19.46 4.93
N ILE A 245 -37.65 18.31 4.60
CA ILE A 245 -37.55 17.78 3.22
C ILE A 245 -38.67 16.78 2.88
N GLY A 246 -39.56 16.44 3.81
CA GLY A 246 -40.65 15.47 3.61
C GLY A 246 -40.20 14.01 3.56
N GLN A 247 -39.02 13.67 4.14
CA GLN A 247 -38.56 12.30 4.25
C GLN A 247 -39.26 11.55 5.37
N ASP A 248 -39.80 10.36 5.07
CA ASP A 248 -40.35 9.48 6.11
C ASP A 248 -39.19 8.77 6.85
N PRO A 249 -39.04 8.97 8.18
CA PRO A 249 -37.99 8.33 8.97
C PRO A 249 -38.03 6.80 8.98
N LYS A 250 -39.14 6.19 8.54
CA LYS A 250 -39.26 4.73 8.42
C LYS A 250 -38.72 4.17 7.11
N VAL A 251 -38.46 5.03 6.13
CA VAL A 251 -37.88 4.64 4.84
C VAL A 251 -36.37 4.79 4.91
N HIS A 252 -35.69 3.66 5.06
CA HIS A 252 -34.23 3.59 5.17
C HIS A 252 -33.58 3.51 3.79
N ASP A 253 -33.63 4.60 3.06
CA ASP A 253 -33.04 4.77 1.72
C ASP A 253 -31.75 5.60 1.78
N VAL A 254 -31.21 5.93 0.61
CA VAL A 254 -30.01 6.78 0.46
C VAL A 254 -30.18 8.14 1.16
N THR A 255 -31.41 8.72 1.16
CA THR A 255 -31.66 10.00 1.83
C THR A 255 -31.52 9.87 3.34
N TYR A 256 -32.06 8.77 3.89
CA TYR A 256 -31.98 8.46 5.31
C TYR A 256 -30.51 8.30 5.77
N GLU A 257 -29.69 7.53 5.02
CA GLU A 257 -28.27 7.31 5.37
C GLU A 257 -27.44 8.59 5.21
N ASN A 258 -27.53 9.24 4.05
CA ASN A 258 -26.75 10.43 3.76
C ASN A 258 -27.16 11.64 4.62
N GLY A 259 -28.43 11.75 5.03
CA GLY A 259 -28.86 12.79 5.95
C GLY A 259 -28.14 12.71 7.30
N GLN A 260 -27.98 11.50 7.83
CA GLN A 260 -27.23 11.26 9.07
C GLN A 260 -25.72 11.51 8.90
N ALA A 261 -25.14 11.07 7.79
CA ALA A 261 -23.71 11.26 7.51
C ALA A 261 -23.35 12.76 7.41
N ARG A 262 -24.13 13.53 6.65
CA ARG A 262 -23.90 14.98 6.52
C ARG A 262 -24.03 15.74 7.84
N GLU A 263 -24.97 15.36 8.69
CA GLU A 263 -25.11 15.96 10.02
C GLU A 263 -23.86 15.72 10.87
N ARG A 264 -23.29 14.49 10.82
CA ARG A 264 -22.04 14.19 11.53
C ARG A 264 -20.90 15.04 11.01
N THR A 265 -20.75 15.15 9.71
CA THR A 265 -19.68 15.96 9.09
C THR A 265 -19.81 17.44 9.46
N GLN A 266 -21.02 18.00 9.43
CA GLN A 266 -21.27 19.38 9.85
C GLN A 266 -20.82 19.62 11.28
N ILE A 267 -21.21 18.76 12.22
CA ILE A 267 -20.83 18.86 13.63
C ILE A 267 -19.31 18.83 13.79
N LEU A 268 -18.60 17.89 13.12
CA LEU A 268 -17.14 17.79 13.21
C LEU A 268 -16.44 19.03 12.68
N MET A 269 -16.91 19.57 11.56
CA MET A 269 -16.35 20.79 10.95
C MET A 269 -16.58 22.03 11.85
N ASP A 270 -17.75 22.17 12.44
CA ASP A 270 -18.08 23.28 13.33
C ASP A 270 -17.27 23.22 14.63
N ILE A 271 -17.06 22.03 15.19
CA ILE A 271 -16.17 21.83 16.34
C ILE A 271 -14.73 22.19 15.96
N ALA A 272 -14.25 21.79 14.79
CA ALA A 272 -12.91 22.14 14.31
C ALA A 272 -12.75 23.65 14.17
N ASN A 273 -13.71 24.33 13.56
CA ASN A 273 -13.72 25.80 13.46
C ASN A 273 -13.68 26.46 14.85
N LYS A 274 -14.51 26.01 15.77
CA LYS A 274 -14.61 26.53 17.13
C LYS A 274 -13.32 26.35 17.93
N THR A 275 -12.61 25.24 17.71
CA THR A 275 -11.39 24.89 18.47
C THR A 275 -10.08 25.26 17.76
N GLY A 276 -10.16 25.88 16.57
CA GLY A 276 -9.02 26.20 15.73
C GLY A 276 -8.25 24.94 15.28
N GLY A 277 -9.00 23.92 14.92
CA GLY A 277 -8.49 22.60 14.60
C GLY A 277 -8.77 22.15 13.18
N MET A 278 -8.54 20.88 12.95
CA MET A 278 -8.73 20.18 11.67
C MET A 278 -9.54 18.91 11.92
N VAL A 279 -10.48 18.61 11.03
CA VAL A 279 -11.18 17.31 11.02
C VAL A 279 -10.24 16.27 10.43
N ILE A 280 -10.09 15.14 11.11
CA ILE A 280 -9.33 13.99 10.65
C ILE A 280 -10.30 12.98 10.05
N GLY A 281 -10.13 12.72 8.76
CA GLY A 281 -10.93 11.73 8.03
C GLY A 281 -10.58 10.30 8.43
N THR A 282 -11.55 9.42 8.31
CA THR A 282 -11.46 7.99 8.63
C THR A 282 -11.65 7.11 7.40
N GLY A 283 -11.87 7.71 6.22
CA GLY A 283 -12.08 7.00 4.96
C GLY A 283 -10.86 6.18 4.52
N ASP A 284 -11.10 5.05 3.89
CA ASP A 284 -10.09 4.14 3.39
C ASP A 284 -10.10 4.00 1.85
N LEU A 285 -9.12 3.28 1.34
CA LEU A 285 -8.99 3.05 -0.11
C LEU A 285 -10.11 2.14 -0.66
N SER A 286 -10.66 1.25 0.16
CA SER A 286 -11.74 0.35 -0.24
C SER A 286 -13.03 1.14 -0.46
N GLU A 287 -13.34 2.09 0.42
CA GLU A 287 -14.47 3.01 0.28
C GLU A 287 -14.34 3.85 -0.99
N LEU A 288 -13.14 4.39 -1.26
CA LEU A 288 -12.88 5.14 -2.49
C LEU A 288 -13.01 4.28 -3.75
N ALA A 289 -12.52 3.03 -3.72
CA ALA A 289 -12.59 2.11 -4.85
C ALA A 289 -14.01 1.65 -5.16
N LEU A 290 -14.84 1.47 -4.13
CA LEU A 290 -16.23 1.01 -4.24
C LEU A 290 -17.23 2.16 -4.42
N GLY A 291 -16.79 3.41 -4.25
CA GLY A 291 -17.68 4.57 -4.27
C GLY A 291 -18.61 4.65 -3.05
N TRP A 292 -18.20 4.09 -1.92
CA TRP A 292 -18.97 4.07 -0.66
C TRP A 292 -18.68 5.27 0.22
N ALA A 293 -18.33 6.37 -0.36
CA ALA A 293 -18.21 7.63 0.34
C ALA A 293 -19.48 8.44 0.17
N THR A 294 -19.90 9.15 1.22
CA THR A 294 -21.00 10.10 1.11
C THR A 294 -20.61 11.21 0.15
N TYR A 295 -21.57 11.79 -0.56
CA TYR A 295 -21.40 12.71 -1.68
C TYR A 295 -20.40 13.87 -1.46
N ASN A 296 -20.16 14.27 -0.23
CA ASN A 296 -19.20 15.34 0.10
C ASN A 296 -17.88 14.85 0.69
N GLY A 297 -17.53 13.59 0.51
CA GLY A 297 -16.26 13.04 0.96
C GLY A 297 -16.18 12.73 2.46
N ASP A 298 -17.31 12.36 3.02
CA ASP A 298 -17.40 11.92 4.43
C ASP A 298 -16.86 10.51 4.58
#